data_90b9817c5c846ba0c9d8aca589290a32
#
_entry.id   90b9817c5c846ba0c9d8aca589290a32
#
_cell.length_a   1.000
_cell.length_b   1.000
_cell.length_c   1.000
_cell.angle_alpha   90.00
_cell.angle_beta   90.00
_cell.angle_gamma   90.00
#
_symmetry.space_group_name_H-M   'P 1'
#
loop_
_entity.id
_entity.type
_entity.pdbx_description
1 polymer ?
#
loop_
_entity_poly.entity_id
_entity_poly.type
_entity_poly.pdbx_seq_one_letter_code
_entity_poly.pdbx_strand_id
1 'polypeptide(L)'
;NLPSPLHILTGILRAKNVSFSLKIRLLSDMAALQHYARGKRADLAVAQWLRQRNVPRRLVAEFWQPLVWGALNTPLEHASLRILCNVLSDGVWADKPGSDYLLPKRDLGAIIAEPALAKLKQFGADIRLETRVGRLKNLPDGRVVVNDEAFDAVIVATAPYHAVHLFPEDTPDYIQTTYQNLQYHSITTVYLRYAVPVHLPAPLTGLADGTAQWLVYRGALGLPTNEVAAVISVSDYVGAFKSQEWAEKVHADVKRIRPYLDEPEAVRVITEKRATTACMPDSSPPDFAWLHQRRIYPAGDYLHPRYPATLEAAVQSGLTAAERCLSDFGLI
;
A
#
# COMPACT_ATOMS: atom_id res chain seq x y z
N ASN A 1 -3.23 11.90 -27.00
CA ASN A 1 -4.09 11.67 -25.83
C ASN A 1 -5.35 10.92 -26.27
N LEU A 2 -5.42 9.62 -25.98
CA LEU A 2 -6.58 8.80 -26.24
C LEU A 2 -7.48 8.76 -25.01
N PRO A 3 -8.82 8.79 -25.16
CA PRO A 3 -9.73 8.65 -24.03
C PRO A 3 -9.69 7.23 -23.42
N SER A 4 -10.15 7.07 -22.19
CA SER A 4 -10.35 5.76 -21.57
C SER A 4 -11.45 4.97 -22.35
N PRO A 5 -11.28 3.65 -22.55
CA PRO A 5 -10.15 2.78 -22.19
C PRO A 5 -9.08 2.65 -23.30
N LEU A 6 -9.17 3.46 -24.38
CA LEU A 6 -8.32 3.32 -25.57
C LEU A 6 -6.83 3.55 -25.28
N HIS A 7 -6.50 4.37 -24.29
CA HIS A 7 -5.10 4.62 -23.89
C HIS A 7 -4.43 3.34 -23.35
N ILE A 8 -5.12 2.57 -22.51
CA ILE A 8 -4.63 1.28 -21.96
C ILE A 8 -4.54 0.23 -23.08
N LEU A 9 -5.59 0.11 -23.88
CA LEU A 9 -5.60 -0.81 -25.03
C LEU A 9 -4.41 -0.56 -25.95
N THR A 10 -4.16 0.72 -26.28
CA THR A 10 -3.04 1.12 -27.12
C THR A 10 -1.69 0.81 -26.47
N GLY A 11 -1.57 1.01 -25.14
CA GLY A 11 -0.39 0.66 -24.35
C GLY A 11 -0.08 -0.83 -24.44
N ILE A 12 -1.07 -1.68 -24.22
CA ILE A 12 -0.93 -3.15 -24.31
C ILE A 12 -0.55 -3.57 -25.73
N LEU A 13 -1.22 -3.05 -26.76
CA LEU A 13 -0.95 -3.40 -28.15
C LEU A 13 0.46 -2.96 -28.60
N ARG A 14 0.97 -1.84 -28.08
CA ARG A 14 2.31 -1.32 -28.36
C ARG A 14 3.42 -1.94 -27.52
N ALA A 15 3.09 -2.74 -26.49
CA ALA A 15 4.10 -3.41 -25.65
C ALA A 15 5.06 -4.21 -26.52
N LYS A 16 6.37 -4.01 -26.32
CA LYS A 16 7.43 -4.72 -27.04
C LYS A 16 7.68 -6.09 -26.39
N ASN A 17 8.25 -7.02 -27.17
CA ASN A 17 8.66 -8.36 -26.73
C ASN A 17 7.53 -9.26 -26.18
N VAL A 18 6.28 -8.91 -26.44
CA VAL A 18 5.08 -9.70 -26.09
C VAL A 18 4.39 -10.12 -27.39
N SER A 19 4.13 -11.42 -27.57
CA SER A 19 3.42 -11.92 -28.75
C SER A 19 1.99 -11.36 -28.83
N PHE A 20 1.47 -11.23 -30.03
CA PHE A 20 0.10 -10.73 -30.25
C PHE A 20 -0.94 -11.60 -29.54
N SER A 21 -0.76 -12.93 -29.54
CA SER A 21 -1.64 -13.86 -28.84
C SER A 21 -1.70 -13.61 -27.32
N LEU A 22 -0.56 -13.32 -26.68
CA LEU A 22 -0.51 -12.96 -25.26
C LEU A 22 -1.18 -11.62 -24.98
N LYS A 23 -1.08 -10.64 -25.88
CA LYS A 23 -1.79 -9.36 -25.76
C LYS A 23 -3.30 -9.54 -25.80
N ILE A 24 -3.80 -10.31 -26.75
CA ILE A 24 -5.23 -10.64 -26.85
C ILE A 24 -5.70 -11.42 -25.64
N ARG A 25 -4.88 -12.37 -25.16
CA ARG A 25 -5.16 -13.13 -23.96
C ARG A 25 -5.27 -12.20 -22.74
N LEU A 26 -4.34 -11.27 -22.55
CA LEU A 26 -4.38 -10.28 -21.46
C LEU A 26 -5.64 -9.43 -21.51
N LEU A 27 -6.02 -8.93 -22.68
CA LEU A 27 -7.25 -8.16 -22.87
C LEU A 27 -8.51 -8.98 -22.52
N SER A 28 -8.54 -10.25 -22.90
CA SER A 28 -9.63 -11.18 -22.51
C SER A 28 -9.69 -11.38 -20.99
N ASP A 29 -8.53 -11.51 -20.33
CA ASP A 29 -8.47 -11.67 -18.88
C ASP A 29 -8.89 -10.38 -18.16
N MET A 30 -8.51 -9.20 -18.66
CA MET A 30 -8.96 -7.91 -18.14
C MET A 30 -10.48 -7.72 -18.27
N ALA A 31 -11.06 -8.08 -19.44
CA ALA A 31 -12.52 -8.03 -19.65
C ALA A 31 -13.27 -8.99 -18.70
N ALA A 32 -12.75 -10.20 -18.50
CA ALA A 32 -13.33 -11.15 -17.56
C ALA A 32 -13.25 -10.66 -16.10
N LEU A 33 -12.16 -9.97 -15.75
CA LEU A 33 -12.00 -9.38 -14.42
C LEU A 33 -12.96 -8.21 -14.20
N GLN A 34 -13.19 -7.36 -15.21
CA GLN A 34 -14.24 -6.32 -15.17
C GLN A 34 -15.65 -6.93 -14.99
N HIS A 35 -15.94 -8.02 -15.67
CA HIS A 35 -17.19 -8.74 -15.50
C HIS A 35 -17.32 -9.33 -14.08
N TYR A 36 -16.23 -9.86 -13.52
CA TYR A 36 -16.21 -10.32 -12.13
C TYR A 36 -16.48 -9.18 -11.15
N ALA A 37 -15.83 -8.03 -11.35
CA ALA A 37 -15.95 -6.83 -10.50
C ALA A 37 -17.41 -6.31 -10.39
N ARG A 38 -18.19 -6.42 -11.46
CA ARG A 38 -19.60 -5.98 -11.51
C ARG A 38 -20.57 -6.94 -10.81
N GLY A 39 -20.14 -8.18 -10.56
CA GLY A 39 -20.99 -9.22 -9.98
C GLY A 39 -20.87 -9.28 -8.45
N LYS A 40 -21.96 -9.72 -7.78
CA LYS A 40 -21.95 -10.09 -6.35
C LYS A 40 -21.45 -11.53 -6.20
N ARG A 41 -20.17 -11.79 -6.46
CA ARG A 41 -19.57 -13.11 -6.33
C ARG A 41 -18.80 -13.21 -5.03
N ALA A 42 -18.63 -14.42 -4.49
CA ALA A 42 -17.73 -14.64 -3.38
C ALA A 42 -16.30 -14.22 -3.75
N ASP A 43 -15.58 -13.66 -2.81
CA ASP A 43 -14.17 -13.32 -3.01
C ASP A 43 -13.33 -14.59 -3.10
N LEU A 44 -12.21 -14.53 -3.79
CA LEU A 44 -11.28 -15.64 -3.92
C LEU A 44 -9.86 -15.11 -4.14
N ALA A 45 -8.88 -15.97 -3.94
CA ALA A 45 -7.49 -15.62 -4.19
C ALA A 45 -7.22 -15.39 -5.68
N VAL A 46 -6.40 -14.39 -6.01
CA VAL A 46 -6.00 -14.08 -7.40
C VAL A 46 -5.42 -15.31 -8.08
N ALA A 47 -4.54 -16.06 -7.42
CA ALA A 47 -3.96 -17.28 -7.98
C ALA A 47 -5.03 -18.33 -8.35
N GLN A 48 -6.09 -18.46 -7.57
CA GLN A 48 -7.20 -19.37 -7.87
C GLN A 48 -7.92 -18.94 -9.14
N TRP A 49 -8.24 -17.66 -9.30
CA TRP A 49 -8.87 -17.11 -10.49
C TRP A 49 -7.98 -17.30 -11.74
N LEU A 50 -6.68 -17.02 -11.63
CA LEU A 50 -5.72 -17.21 -12.73
C LEU A 50 -5.65 -18.69 -13.17
N ARG A 51 -5.67 -19.64 -12.22
CA ARG A 51 -5.72 -21.08 -12.51
C ARG A 51 -7.02 -21.49 -13.18
N GLN A 52 -8.18 -21.06 -12.67
CA GLN A 52 -9.50 -21.37 -13.26
C GLN A 52 -9.61 -20.90 -14.70
N ARG A 53 -8.93 -19.82 -15.04
CA ARG A 53 -8.89 -19.28 -16.40
C ARG A 53 -7.77 -19.87 -17.27
N ASN A 54 -6.93 -20.75 -16.74
CA ASN A 54 -5.75 -21.28 -17.42
C ASN A 54 -4.86 -20.15 -17.98
N VAL A 55 -4.57 -19.12 -17.18
CA VAL A 55 -3.72 -17.99 -17.61
C VAL A 55 -2.30 -18.50 -17.87
N PRO A 56 -1.68 -18.17 -19.04
CA PRO A 56 -0.33 -18.62 -19.33
C PRO A 56 0.68 -18.19 -18.27
N ARG A 57 1.57 -19.11 -17.87
CA ARG A 57 2.60 -18.84 -16.82
C ARG A 57 3.40 -17.56 -17.09
N ARG A 58 3.71 -17.29 -18.35
CA ARG A 58 4.41 -16.10 -18.76
C ARG A 58 3.64 -14.82 -18.39
N LEU A 59 2.31 -14.76 -18.64
CA LEU A 59 1.48 -13.61 -18.26
C LEU A 59 1.35 -13.50 -16.73
N VAL A 60 1.34 -14.63 -16.02
CA VAL A 60 1.36 -14.59 -14.55
C VAL A 60 2.64 -13.94 -14.06
N ALA A 61 3.80 -14.38 -14.52
CA ALA A 61 5.10 -13.89 -14.06
C ALA A 61 5.41 -12.46 -14.51
N GLU A 62 5.13 -12.13 -15.79
CA GLU A 62 5.52 -10.85 -16.38
C GLU A 62 4.49 -9.72 -16.16
N PHE A 63 3.24 -10.04 -15.82
CA PHE A 63 2.19 -9.03 -15.68
C PHE A 63 1.43 -9.14 -14.35
N TRP A 64 0.77 -10.29 -14.07
CA TRP A 64 -0.13 -10.38 -12.93
C TRP A 64 0.59 -10.32 -11.58
N GLN A 65 1.70 -11.02 -11.45
CA GLN A 65 2.46 -11.04 -10.20
C GLN A 65 3.06 -9.66 -9.86
N PRO A 66 3.77 -8.97 -10.76
CA PRO A 66 4.26 -7.62 -10.46
C PRO A 66 3.14 -6.62 -10.16
N LEU A 67 2.00 -6.73 -10.88
CA LEU A 67 0.84 -5.88 -10.64
C LEU A 67 0.25 -6.10 -9.25
N VAL A 68 -0.03 -7.35 -8.89
CA VAL A 68 -0.66 -7.70 -7.60
C VAL A 68 0.29 -7.39 -6.44
N TRP A 69 1.56 -7.74 -6.57
CA TRP A 69 2.54 -7.45 -5.54
C TRP A 69 2.74 -5.95 -5.35
N GLY A 70 2.82 -5.18 -6.43
CA GLY A 70 2.94 -3.72 -6.36
C GLY A 70 1.69 -3.02 -5.83
N ALA A 71 0.50 -3.55 -6.12
CA ALA A 71 -0.76 -2.92 -5.74
C ALA A 71 -1.26 -3.37 -4.35
N LEU A 72 -1.10 -4.64 -4.00
CA LEU A 72 -1.66 -5.23 -2.78
C LEU A 72 -0.61 -5.65 -1.75
N ASN A 73 0.65 -5.67 -2.12
CA ASN A 73 1.75 -6.22 -1.31
C ASN A 73 1.39 -7.58 -0.66
N THR A 74 0.75 -8.45 -1.43
CA THR A 74 0.26 -9.74 -0.95
C THR A 74 0.53 -10.81 -2.01
N PRO A 75 1.02 -12.02 -1.65
CA PRO A 75 1.24 -13.11 -2.60
C PRO A 75 -0.04 -13.48 -3.35
N LEU A 76 0.09 -13.90 -4.62
CA LEU A 76 -1.07 -14.25 -5.47
C LEU A 76 -2.01 -15.29 -4.82
N GLU A 77 -1.45 -16.20 -4.04
CA GLU A 77 -2.14 -17.29 -3.34
C GLU A 77 -3.08 -16.80 -2.26
N HIS A 78 -2.80 -15.60 -1.72
CA HIS A 78 -3.53 -15.00 -0.62
C HIS A 78 -4.22 -13.68 -1.00
N ALA A 79 -3.83 -13.06 -2.11
CA ALA A 79 -4.34 -11.76 -2.52
C ALA A 79 -5.82 -11.82 -2.92
N SER A 80 -6.65 -10.94 -2.33
CA SER A 80 -8.07 -10.78 -2.65
C SER A 80 -8.26 -10.32 -4.09
N LEU A 81 -9.03 -11.09 -4.86
CA LEU A 81 -9.42 -10.71 -6.21
C LEU A 81 -10.36 -9.50 -6.21
N ARG A 82 -11.23 -9.38 -5.21
CA ARG A 82 -12.15 -8.25 -5.06
C ARG A 82 -11.41 -6.95 -4.82
N ILE A 83 -10.42 -6.93 -3.92
CA ILE A 83 -9.61 -5.74 -3.66
C ILE A 83 -8.80 -5.37 -4.91
N LEU A 84 -8.22 -6.35 -5.61
CA LEU A 84 -7.57 -6.09 -6.91
C LEU A 84 -8.55 -5.45 -7.91
N CYS A 85 -9.77 -5.97 -8.03
CA CYS A 85 -10.81 -5.39 -8.89
C CYS A 85 -11.13 -3.95 -8.51
N ASN A 86 -11.22 -3.63 -7.22
CA ASN A 86 -11.47 -2.27 -6.76
C ASN A 86 -10.35 -1.32 -7.18
N VAL A 87 -9.09 -1.71 -6.95
CA VAL A 87 -7.91 -0.93 -7.36
C VAL A 87 -7.90 -0.70 -8.87
N LEU A 88 -8.19 -1.73 -9.66
CA LEU A 88 -8.25 -1.61 -11.12
C LEU A 88 -9.44 -0.77 -11.60
N SER A 89 -10.58 -0.85 -10.92
CA SER A 89 -11.78 -0.08 -11.28
C SER A 89 -11.57 1.41 -11.08
N ASP A 90 -10.94 1.79 -9.98
CA ASP A 90 -10.77 3.19 -9.61
C ASP A 90 -9.49 3.80 -10.22
N GLY A 91 -8.51 2.98 -10.57
CA GLY A 91 -7.28 3.38 -11.27
C GLY A 91 -7.32 3.09 -12.76
N VAL A 92 -7.07 1.84 -13.15
CA VAL A 92 -6.82 1.45 -14.54
C VAL A 92 -8.05 1.59 -15.46
N TRP A 93 -9.26 1.28 -14.95
CA TRP A 93 -10.51 1.31 -15.73
C TRP A 93 -11.30 2.60 -15.55
N ALA A 94 -10.86 3.49 -14.68
CA ALA A 94 -11.40 4.82 -14.52
C ALA A 94 -11.11 5.71 -15.76
N ASP A 95 -11.37 6.98 -15.64
CA ASP A 95 -10.97 7.95 -16.64
C ASP A 95 -9.44 8.06 -16.75
N LYS A 96 -8.97 8.84 -17.75
CA LYS A 96 -7.53 8.99 -17.95
C LYS A 96 -6.81 9.62 -16.74
N PRO A 97 -7.31 10.68 -16.09
CA PRO A 97 -6.71 11.22 -14.88
C PRO A 97 -6.55 10.17 -13.76
N GLY A 98 -7.55 9.31 -13.55
CA GLY A 98 -7.50 8.24 -12.54
C GLY A 98 -6.42 7.18 -12.82
N SER A 99 -6.01 7.01 -14.07
CA SER A 99 -4.95 6.06 -14.48
C SER A 99 -3.54 6.67 -14.60
N ASP A 100 -3.40 7.99 -14.42
CA ASP A 100 -2.09 8.65 -14.47
C ASP A 100 -1.33 8.45 -13.16
N TYR A 101 -0.03 8.13 -13.25
CA TYR A 101 0.86 8.07 -12.11
C TYR A 101 1.33 9.46 -11.72
N LEU A 102 1.03 9.88 -10.50
CA LEU A 102 1.56 11.13 -9.92
C LEU A 102 2.81 10.81 -9.11
N LEU A 103 3.97 11.21 -9.61
CA LEU A 103 5.24 11.04 -8.93
C LEU A 103 5.62 12.37 -8.24
N PRO A 104 5.60 12.42 -6.90
CA PRO A 104 5.93 13.64 -6.18
C PRO A 104 7.42 13.98 -6.31
N LYS A 105 7.73 15.27 -6.46
CA LYS A 105 9.11 15.79 -6.48
C LYS A 105 9.63 16.19 -5.09
N ARG A 106 8.81 16.01 -4.07
CA ARG A 106 9.17 16.19 -2.66
C ARG A 106 8.84 14.90 -1.91
N ASP A 107 9.41 14.74 -0.74
CA ASP A 107 9.05 13.62 0.13
C ASP A 107 7.59 13.72 0.61
N LEU A 108 7.01 12.60 1.03
CA LEU A 108 5.61 12.53 1.44
C LEU A 108 5.34 13.34 2.72
N GLY A 109 6.34 13.50 3.59
CA GLY A 109 6.24 14.37 4.77
C GLY A 109 5.94 15.80 4.38
N ALA A 110 6.73 16.34 3.43
CA ALA A 110 6.56 17.70 2.93
C ALA A 110 5.26 17.94 2.14
N ILE A 111 4.64 16.88 1.60
CA ILE A 111 3.41 16.97 0.80
C ILE A 111 2.15 16.81 1.66
N ILE A 112 2.19 15.93 2.68
CA ILE A 112 1.01 15.56 3.46
C ILE A 112 1.15 16.02 4.91
N ALA A 113 2.17 15.55 5.63
CA ALA A 113 2.26 15.75 7.07
C ALA A 113 2.52 17.20 7.47
N GLU A 114 3.48 17.86 6.84
CA GLU A 114 3.82 19.26 7.17
C GLU A 114 2.66 20.24 6.90
N PRO A 115 1.97 20.21 5.73
CA PRO A 115 0.80 21.04 5.49
C PRO A 115 -0.36 20.73 6.45
N ALA A 116 -0.58 19.46 6.79
CA ALA A 116 -1.61 19.08 7.75
C ALA A 116 -1.31 19.62 9.15
N LEU A 117 -0.08 19.48 9.63
CA LEU A 117 0.37 20.06 10.91
C LEU A 117 0.23 21.58 10.93
N ALA A 118 0.62 22.26 9.85
CA ALA A 118 0.46 23.71 9.75
C ALA A 118 -1.02 24.11 9.84
N LYS A 119 -1.91 23.36 9.19
CA LYS A 119 -3.35 23.60 9.22
C LYS A 119 -3.96 23.36 10.60
N LEU A 120 -3.57 22.28 11.27
CA LEU A 120 -4.01 21.97 12.64
C LEU A 120 -3.60 23.08 13.62
N LYS A 121 -2.37 23.58 13.53
CA LYS A 121 -1.90 24.73 14.34
C LYS A 121 -2.75 25.98 14.10
N GLN A 122 -3.14 26.26 12.86
CA GLN A 122 -4.03 27.40 12.54
C GLN A 122 -5.40 27.27 13.21
N PHE A 123 -5.87 26.05 13.43
CA PHE A 123 -7.11 25.77 14.17
C PHE A 123 -6.93 25.70 15.69
N GLY A 124 -5.75 25.99 16.21
CA GLY A 124 -5.46 25.97 17.64
C GLY A 124 -5.24 24.59 18.24
N ALA A 125 -4.98 23.58 17.40
CA ALA A 125 -4.69 22.24 17.90
C ALA A 125 -3.36 22.22 18.67
N ASP A 126 -3.35 21.57 19.84
CA ASP A 126 -2.13 21.27 20.59
C ASP A 126 -1.46 20.01 20.00
N ILE A 127 -0.22 20.17 19.55
CA ILE A 127 0.55 19.11 18.88
C ILE A 127 1.74 18.74 19.77
N ARG A 128 1.72 17.53 20.31
CA ARG A 128 2.75 17.00 21.22
C ARG A 128 3.55 15.91 20.51
N LEU A 129 4.72 16.26 20.02
CA LEU A 129 5.68 15.31 19.46
C LEU A 129 6.46 14.62 20.60
N GLU A 130 7.08 13.47 20.28
CA GLU A 130 7.89 12.69 21.22
C GLU A 130 7.16 12.31 22.53
N THR A 131 5.83 12.33 22.48
CA THR A 131 4.97 12.04 23.63
C THR A 131 4.37 10.65 23.48
N ARG A 132 4.89 9.70 24.26
CA ARG A 132 4.34 8.34 24.27
C ARG A 132 3.00 8.32 25.01
N VAL A 133 1.99 7.74 24.36
CA VAL A 133 0.69 7.47 24.96
C VAL A 133 0.69 6.08 25.58
N GLY A 134 0.24 5.98 26.80
CA GLY A 134 -0.03 4.73 27.48
C GLY A 134 -1.42 4.17 27.18
N ARG A 135 -1.84 3.17 27.98
CA ARG A 135 -3.16 2.56 27.83
C ARG A 135 -4.26 3.57 28.20
N LEU A 136 -5.29 3.65 27.36
CA LEU A 136 -6.46 4.50 27.55
C LEU A 136 -7.31 3.97 28.72
N LYS A 137 -7.97 4.89 29.43
CA LYS A 137 -8.91 4.55 30.51
C LYS A 137 -10.21 5.32 30.34
N ASN A 138 -11.33 4.68 30.59
CA ASN A 138 -12.62 5.37 30.60
C ASN A 138 -12.95 5.88 31.99
N LEU A 139 -13.51 7.09 32.05
CA LEU A 139 -14.08 7.64 33.28
C LEU A 139 -15.58 7.30 33.39
N PRO A 140 -16.15 7.35 34.61
CA PRO A 140 -17.59 7.09 34.80
C PRO A 140 -18.51 8.05 34.01
N ASP A 141 -18.04 9.27 33.74
CA ASP A 141 -18.77 10.26 32.93
C ASP A 141 -18.64 10.04 31.40
N GLY A 142 -17.96 8.97 31.00
CA GLY A 142 -17.76 8.59 29.60
C GLY A 142 -16.57 9.24 28.91
N ARG A 143 -15.85 10.15 29.57
CA ARG A 143 -14.60 10.70 29.01
C ARG A 143 -13.49 9.65 28.96
N VAL A 144 -12.50 9.89 28.12
CA VAL A 144 -11.34 9.01 27.93
C VAL A 144 -10.09 9.69 28.45
N VAL A 145 -9.36 9.01 29.33
CA VAL A 145 -8.08 9.50 29.83
C VAL A 145 -6.96 9.05 28.90
N VAL A 146 -6.18 10.02 28.43
CA VAL A 146 -4.95 9.84 27.66
C VAL A 146 -3.80 10.35 28.52
N ASN A 147 -2.91 9.46 28.97
CA ASN A 147 -1.97 9.73 30.04
C ASN A 147 -2.73 10.26 31.27
N ASP A 148 -2.56 11.50 31.69
CA ASP A 148 -3.22 12.05 32.88
C ASP A 148 -4.30 13.10 32.55
N GLU A 149 -4.65 13.25 31.25
CA GLU A 149 -5.64 14.22 30.78
C GLU A 149 -6.91 13.55 30.29
N ALA A 150 -8.07 14.14 30.63
CA ALA A 150 -9.38 13.64 30.21
C ALA A 150 -9.87 14.37 28.95
N PHE A 151 -10.30 13.60 27.94
CA PHE A 151 -10.81 14.07 26.66
C PHE A 151 -12.23 13.55 26.43
N ASP A 152 -13.04 14.27 25.66
CA ASP A 152 -14.39 13.85 25.32
C ASP A 152 -14.39 12.60 24.43
N ALA A 153 -13.42 12.47 23.54
CA ALA A 153 -13.22 11.33 22.67
C ALA A 153 -11.75 11.18 22.24
N VAL A 154 -11.37 10.01 21.74
CA VAL A 154 -10.03 9.72 21.25
C VAL A 154 -10.12 8.99 19.90
N ILE A 155 -9.41 9.49 18.89
CA ILE A 155 -9.15 8.76 17.64
C ILE A 155 -7.78 8.08 17.77
N VAL A 156 -7.75 6.75 17.64
CA VAL A 156 -6.51 5.95 17.70
C VAL A 156 -6.04 5.66 16.27
N ALA A 157 -5.13 6.48 15.76
CA ALA A 157 -4.62 6.42 14.39
C ALA A 157 -3.19 5.84 14.31
N THR A 158 -2.92 4.81 15.09
CA THR A 158 -1.62 4.11 15.10
C THR A 158 -1.70 2.80 14.31
N ALA A 159 -0.52 2.25 13.96
CA ALA A 159 -0.48 0.90 13.37
C ALA A 159 -1.20 -0.12 14.27
N PRO A 160 -1.89 -1.13 13.69
CA PRO A 160 -2.76 -2.02 14.46
C PRO A 160 -2.04 -2.76 15.60
N TYR A 161 -0.81 -3.17 15.41
CA TYR A 161 0.02 -3.81 16.44
C TYR A 161 0.43 -2.88 17.60
N HIS A 162 0.21 -1.56 17.45
CA HIS A 162 0.32 -0.58 18.54
C HIS A 162 -1.04 -0.23 19.11
N ALA A 163 -2.06 -0.07 18.25
CA ALA A 163 -3.41 0.31 18.65
C ALA A 163 -3.97 -0.63 19.74
N VAL A 164 -3.81 -1.94 19.57
CA VAL A 164 -4.30 -2.95 20.54
C VAL A 164 -3.74 -2.76 21.93
N HIS A 165 -2.54 -2.22 22.08
CA HIS A 165 -1.93 -1.96 23.38
C HIS A 165 -2.39 -0.65 24.03
N LEU A 166 -3.04 0.22 23.25
CA LEU A 166 -3.62 1.47 23.76
C LEU A 166 -5.03 1.28 24.28
N PHE A 167 -5.76 0.27 23.82
CA PHE A 167 -7.14 0.03 24.26
C PHE A 167 -7.26 -0.26 25.75
N PRO A 168 -8.41 0.07 26.37
CA PRO A 168 -8.66 -0.22 27.79
C PRO A 168 -8.42 -1.69 28.18
N GLU A 169 -8.13 -1.93 29.44
CA GLU A 169 -7.79 -3.27 29.92
C GLU A 169 -8.95 -4.27 29.82
N ASP A 170 -10.17 -3.76 29.94
CA ASP A 170 -11.43 -4.52 29.79
C ASP A 170 -11.88 -4.70 28.34
N THR A 171 -11.01 -4.38 27.36
CA THR A 171 -11.34 -4.59 25.93
C THR A 171 -11.62 -6.08 25.66
N PRO A 172 -12.78 -6.41 25.06
CA PRO A 172 -13.17 -7.79 24.79
C PRO A 172 -12.14 -8.55 23.96
N ASP A 173 -11.97 -9.83 24.27
CA ASP A 173 -11.00 -10.72 23.61
C ASP A 173 -11.18 -10.79 22.08
N TYR A 174 -12.41 -10.69 21.59
CA TYR A 174 -12.66 -10.73 20.14
C TYR A 174 -12.02 -9.56 19.40
N ILE A 175 -11.98 -8.35 20.02
CA ILE A 175 -11.28 -7.19 19.45
C ILE A 175 -9.77 -7.44 19.49
N GLN A 176 -9.24 -7.83 20.65
CA GLN A 176 -7.81 -8.09 20.82
C GLN A 176 -7.32 -9.16 19.83
N THR A 177 -8.05 -10.27 19.74
CA THR A 177 -7.75 -11.40 18.84
C THR A 177 -7.77 -10.96 17.38
N THR A 178 -8.75 -10.13 16.97
CA THR A 178 -8.80 -9.62 15.60
C THR A 178 -7.55 -8.82 15.23
N TYR A 179 -7.09 -7.93 16.11
CA TYR A 179 -5.87 -7.16 15.90
C TYR A 179 -4.60 -8.03 15.90
N GLN A 180 -4.55 -9.03 16.79
CA GLN A 180 -3.41 -9.96 16.89
C GLN A 180 -3.30 -10.90 15.69
N ASN A 181 -4.42 -11.24 15.07
CA ASN A 181 -4.47 -12.14 13.91
C ASN A 181 -4.22 -11.44 12.58
N LEU A 182 -4.06 -10.10 12.55
CA LEU A 182 -3.70 -9.40 11.34
C LEU A 182 -2.33 -9.88 10.81
N GLN A 183 -2.31 -10.32 9.58
CA GLN A 183 -1.10 -10.73 8.91
C GLN A 183 -0.48 -9.53 8.18
N TYR A 184 0.84 -9.54 8.04
CA TYR A 184 1.59 -8.46 7.43
C TYR A 184 2.57 -9.01 6.41
N HIS A 185 2.86 -8.20 5.39
CA HIS A 185 3.96 -8.44 4.47
C HIS A 185 4.97 -7.31 4.51
N SER A 186 6.22 -7.67 4.31
CA SER A 186 7.31 -6.71 4.31
C SER A 186 7.51 -6.08 2.94
N ILE A 187 8.08 -4.86 2.95
CA ILE A 187 8.62 -4.19 1.77
C ILE A 187 10.09 -3.88 2.06
N THR A 188 10.95 -4.27 1.14
CA THR A 188 12.37 -3.91 1.19
C THR A 188 12.68 -2.89 0.11
N THR A 189 13.33 -1.80 0.48
CA THR A 189 13.86 -0.80 -0.45
C THR A 189 15.37 -0.82 -0.40
N VAL A 190 15.99 -0.98 -1.56
CA VAL A 190 17.44 -0.94 -1.74
C VAL A 190 17.80 0.34 -2.48
N TYR A 191 18.60 1.18 -1.85
CA TYR A 191 19.17 2.37 -2.46
C TYR A 191 20.59 2.07 -2.90
N LEU A 192 20.88 2.34 -4.16
CA LEU A 192 22.21 2.22 -4.76
C LEU A 192 22.65 3.59 -5.27
N ARG A 193 23.86 4.02 -4.92
CA ARG A 193 24.52 5.22 -5.44
C ARG A 193 25.75 4.81 -6.21
N TYR A 194 25.89 5.34 -7.42
CA TYR A 194 26.99 5.06 -8.34
C TYR A 194 27.89 6.27 -8.51
N ALA A 195 29.10 6.06 -9.04
CA ALA A 195 30.04 7.13 -9.38
C ALA A 195 29.52 8.05 -10.51
N VAL A 196 28.66 7.49 -11.38
CA VAL A 196 28.14 8.18 -12.57
C VAL A 196 26.61 8.24 -12.57
N PRO A 197 26.00 9.18 -13.31
CA PRO A 197 24.54 9.26 -13.42
C PRO A 197 23.90 7.97 -13.96
N VAL A 198 22.78 7.60 -13.36
CA VAL A 198 21.96 6.45 -13.78
C VAL A 198 20.74 6.95 -14.52
N HIS A 199 20.64 6.66 -15.80
CA HIS A 199 19.50 7.05 -16.63
C HIS A 199 18.61 5.84 -16.89
N LEU A 200 17.55 5.65 -16.11
CA LEU A 200 16.58 4.60 -16.36
C LEU A 200 15.66 4.96 -17.55
N PRO A 201 15.02 3.98 -18.20
CA PRO A 201 14.12 4.22 -19.34
C PRO A 201 12.92 5.09 -18.98
N ALA A 202 12.48 5.07 -17.73
CA ALA A 202 11.39 5.87 -17.19
C ALA A 202 11.66 6.21 -15.72
N PRO A 203 11.00 7.24 -15.15
CA PRO A 203 11.09 7.57 -13.73
C PRO A 203 10.75 6.38 -12.81
N LEU A 204 9.79 5.57 -13.23
CA LEU A 204 9.42 4.29 -12.62
C LEU A 204 9.54 3.20 -13.67
N THR A 205 10.44 2.24 -13.47
CA THR A 205 10.74 1.15 -14.42
C THR A 205 10.40 -0.18 -13.75
N GLY A 206 9.43 -0.92 -14.34
CA GLY A 206 9.05 -2.26 -13.90
C GLY A 206 10.01 -3.33 -14.40
N LEU A 207 10.25 -4.34 -13.58
CA LEU A 207 11.05 -5.53 -13.90
C LEU A 207 10.17 -6.77 -13.85
N ALA A 208 10.11 -7.52 -14.95
CA ALA A 208 9.29 -8.73 -15.03
C ALA A 208 9.97 -9.95 -14.37
N ASP A 209 11.29 -9.97 -14.35
CA ASP A 209 12.14 -11.11 -13.92
C ASP A 209 13.24 -10.69 -12.95
N GLY A 210 13.09 -9.52 -12.31
CA GLY A 210 14.02 -8.99 -11.32
C GLY A 210 13.74 -9.47 -9.90
N THR A 211 14.74 -9.32 -9.05
CA THR A 211 14.54 -9.39 -7.59
C THR A 211 13.62 -8.26 -7.13
N ALA A 212 13.87 -7.05 -7.62
CA ALA A 212 12.96 -5.92 -7.44
C ALA A 212 11.88 -5.90 -8.53
N GLN A 213 10.66 -5.55 -8.16
CA GLN A 213 9.59 -5.32 -9.13
C GLN A 213 9.68 -3.94 -9.77
N TRP A 214 10.21 -2.96 -9.04
CA TRP A 214 10.25 -1.57 -9.47
C TRP A 214 11.59 -0.91 -9.19
N LEU A 215 12.11 -0.20 -10.19
CA LEU A 215 13.24 0.72 -10.04
C LEU A 215 12.74 2.15 -10.17
N VAL A 216 13.09 3.00 -9.21
CA VAL A 216 12.77 4.43 -9.19
C VAL A 216 14.03 5.21 -9.54
N TYR A 217 13.99 5.97 -10.64
CA TYR A 217 15.05 6.89 -11.01
C TYR A 217 14.94 8.17 -10.19
N ARG A 218 15.75 8.28 -9.16
CA ARG A 218 15.69 9.40 -8.22
C ARG A 218 15.98 10.75 -8.85
N GLY A 219 16.86 10.79 -9.86
CA GLY A 219 17.16 12.01 -10.63
C GLY A 219 15.94 12.61 -11.35
N ALA A 220 14.99 11.80 -11.80
CA ALA A 220 13.73 12.29 -12.39
C ALA A 220 12.81 12.97 -11.36
N LEU A 221 13.04 12.75 -10.05
CA LEU A 221 12.28 13.33 -8.94
C LEU A 221 12.97 14.57 -8.33
N GLY A 222 14.04 15.07 -8.95
CA GLY A 222 14.81 16.21 -8.43
C GLY A 222 15.83 15.84 -7.35
N LEU A 223 16.13 14.56 -7.19
CA LEU A 223 17.11 13.99 -6.28
C LEU A 223 18.42 13.68 -7.04
N PRO A 224 19.50 13.21 -6.40
CA PRO A 224 20.76 12.91 -7.09
C PRO A 224 20.58 11.98 -8.29
N THR A 225 21.18 12.35 -9.44
CA THR A 225 21.02 11.63 -10.71
C THR A 225 21.77 10.32 -10.77
N ASN A 226 22.68 10.08 -9.83
CA ASN A 226 23.47 8.85 -9.68
C ASN A 226 22.87 7.87 -8.68
N GLU A 227 21.62 8.08 -8.24
CA GLU A 227 20.93 7.21 -7.30
C GLU A 227 19.72 6.51 -7.93
N VAL A 228 19.56 5.25 -7.56
CA VAL A 228 18.39 4.41 -7.85
C VAL A 228 17.83 3.86 -6.55
N ALA A 229 16.51 3.84 -6.41
CA ALA A 229 15.84 3.07 -5.38
C ALA A 229 15.12 1.88 -6.03
N ALA A 230 15.34 0.69 -5.51
CA ALA A 230 14.66 -0.52 -5.92
C ALA A 230 13.64 -0.93 -4.85
N VAL A 231 12.40 -1.15 -5.26
CA VAL A 231 11.32 -1.54 -4.35
C VAL A 231 10.98 -3.01 -4.57
N ILE A 232 11.01 -3.76 -3.47
CA ILE A 232 10.72 -5.19 -3.42
C ILE A 232 9.50 -5.37 -2.52
N SER A 233 8.36 -5.57 -3.15
CA SER A 233 7.11 -5.93 -2.45
C SER A 233 7.16 -7.38 -2.02
N VAL A 234 6.40 -7.71 -0.96
CA VAL A 234 6.31 -9.08 -0.41
C VAL A 234 7.72 -9.67 -0.17
N SER A 235 8.63 -8.85 0.36
CA SER A 235 10.05 -9.21 0.44
C SER A 235 10.32 -10.38 1.38
N ASP A 236 9.44 -10.64 2.36
CA ASP A 236 9.42 -11.83 3.20
C ASP A 236 9.13 -13.13 2.42
N TYR A 237 8.38 -13.02 1.32
CA TYR A 237 8.07 -14.14 0.42
C TYR A 237 9.15 -14.33 -0.65
N VAL A 238 9.81 -13.25 -1.09
CA VAL A 238 10.91 -13.30 -2.07
C VAL A 238 12.14 -14.00 -1.49
N GLY A 239 12.45 -13.75 -0.21
CA GLY A 239 13.52 -14.46 0.49
C GLY A 239 14.05 -13.75 1.72
N ALA A 240 14.67 -14.51 2.60
CA ALA A 240 15.30 -14.01 3.82
C ALA A 240 16.77 -13.66 3.56
N PHE A 241 17.02 -12.58 2.82
CA PHE A 241 18.37 -12.15 2.48
C PHE A 241 18.92 -11.14 3.47
N LYS A 242 20.26 -11.17 3.67
CA LYS A 242 20.98 -10.10 4.37
C LYS A 242 21.09 -8.85 3.50
N SER A 243 21.39 -7.71 4.13
CA SER A 243 21.48 -6.43 3.40
C SER A 243 22.44 -6.49 2.21
N GLN A 244 23.59 -7.16 2.37
CA GLN A 244 24.56 -7.32 1.29
C GLN A 244 23.99 -8.13 0.12
N GLU A 245 23.31 -9.24 0.39
CA GLU A 245 22.70 -10.09 -0.65
C GLU A 245 21.58 -9.36 -1.40
N TRP A 246 20.77 -8.57 -0.68
CA TRP A 246 19.77 -7.68 -1.31
C TRP A 246 20.44 -6.70 -2.27
N ALA A 247 21.53 -6.07 -1.84
CA ALA A 247 22.26 -5.10 -2.65
C ALA A 247 22.84 -5.73 -3.92
N GLU A 248 23.49 -6.88 -3.82
CA GLU A 248 24.06 -7.62 -4.95
C GLU A 248 23.01 -8.02 -5.97
N LYS A 249 21.88 -8.58 -5.51
CA LYS A 249 20.76 -8.96 -6.39
C LYS A 249 20.18 -7.75 -7.12
N VAL A 250 19.93 -6.65 -6.41
CA VAL A 250 19.38 -5.43 -6.99
C VAL A 250 20.39 -4.75 -7.92
N HIS A 251 21.70 -4.75 -7.57
CA HIS A 251 22.72 -4.26 -8.48
C HIS A 251 22.73 -5.06 -9.79
N ALA A 252 22.63 -6.38 -9.73
CA ALA A 252 22.51 -7.22 -10.92
C ALA A 252 21.27 -6.86 -11.76
N ASP A 253 20.14 -6.57 -11.14
CA ASP A 253 18.93 -6.09 -11.84
C ASP A 253 19.16 -4.75 -12.55
N VAL A 254 19.78 -3.79 -11.88
CA VAL A 254 20.13 -2.48 -12.47
C VAL A 254 21.13 -2.64 -13.61
N LYS A 255 22.13 -3.48 -13.44
CA LYS A 255 23.18 -3.73 -14.43
C LYS A 255 22.65 -4.37 -15.72
N ARG A 256 21.59 -5.19 -15.64
CA ARG A 256 20.90 -5.72 -16.84
C ARG A 256 20.32 -4.61 -17.72
N ILE A 257 19.89 -3.51 -17.11
CA ILE A 257 19.34 -2.34 -17.86
C ILE A 257 20.44 -1.36 -18.23
N ARG A 258 21.47 -1.24 -17.38
CA ARG A 258 22.59 -0.30 -17.51
C ARG A 258 23.94 -1.01 -17.36
N PRO A 259 24.39 -1.75 -18.37
CA PRO A 259 25.62 -2.56 -18.31
C PRO A 259 26.91 -1.78 -18.05
N TYR A 260 26.89 -0.47 -18.30
CA TYR A 260 28.05 0.42 -18.11
C TYR A 260 28.30 0.79 -16.63
N LEU A 261 27.38 0.48 -15.72
CA LEU A 261 27.55 0.80 -14.31
C LEU A 261 28.53 -0.18 -13.65
N ASP A 262 29.48 0.36 -12.93
CA ASP A 262 30.36 -0.40 -12.03
C ASP A 262 29.62 -0.71 -10.71
N GLU A 263 30.34 -1.24 -9.72
CA GLU A 263 29.80 -1.47 -8.40
C GLU A 263 29.32 -0.16 -7.75
N PRO A 264 28.25 -0.19 -6.95
CA PRO A 264 27.77 1.00 -6.28
C PRO A 264 28.75 1.49 -5.21
N GLU A 265 28.98 2.80 -5.15
CA GLU A 265 29.84 3.44 -4.12
C GLU A 265 29.19 3.43 -2.74
N ALA A 266 27.86 3.44 -2.68
CA ALA A 266 27.13 3.37 -1.43
C ALA A 266 25.82 2.57 -1.60
N VAL A 267 25.50 1.83 -0.55
CA VAL A 267 24.31 0.99 -0.47
C VAL A 267 23.57 1.28 0.82
N ARG A 268 22.24 1.38 0.74
CA ARG A 268 21.38 1.38 1.92
C ARG A 268 20.18 0.46 1.69
N VAL A 269 19.96 -0.46 2.61
CA VAL A 269 18.80 -1.38 2.58
C VAL A 269 17.92 -1.08 3.77
N ILE A 270 16.64 -0.87 3.49
CA ILE A 270 15.61 -0.62 4.49
C ILE A 270 14.50 -1.65 4.28
N THR A 271 14.23 -2.45 5.30
CA THR A 271 13.11 -3.39 5.30
C THR A 271 12.10 -2.98 6.37
N GLU A 272 10.90 -2.62 5.92
CA GLU A 272 9.76 -2.50 6.82
C GLU A 272 9.05 -3.86 6.90
N LYS A 273 9.18 -4.52 8.06
CA LYS A 273 8.68 -5.90 8.25
C LYS A 273 7.15 -5.99 8.27
N ARG A 274 6.49 -4.91 8.68
CA ARG A 274 5.03 -4.81 8.76
C ARG A 274 4.56 -3.65 7.89
N ALA A 275 5.00 -3.65 6.63
CA ALA A 275 4.77 -2.55 5.71
C ALA A 275 3.28 -2.36 5.41
N THR A 276 2.56 -3.45 5.21
CA THR A 276 1.12 -3.44 4.96
C THR A 276 0.46 -4.65 5.62
N THR A 277 -0.82 -4.53 5.96
CA THR A 277 -1.65 -5.69 6.25
C THR A 277 -1.90 -6.48 4.97
N ALA A 278 -1.98 -7.81 5.07
CA ALA A 278 -2.27 -8.69 3.95
C ALA A 278 -3.72 -8.50 3.46
N CYS A 279 -3.89 -8.32 2.16
CA CYS A 279 -5.20 -8.20 1.52
C CYS A 279 -5.75 -9.59 1.18
N MET A 280 -6.37 -10.26 2.13
CA MET A 280 -6.90 -11.62 1.93
C MET A 280 -8.40 -11.61 1.55
N PRO A 281 -8.88 -12.65 0.84
CA PRO A 281 -10.30 -12.83 0.62
C PRO A 281 -11.09 -12.83 1.92
N ASP A 282 -12.31 -12.31 1.88
CA ASP A 282 -13.28 -12.28 2.98
C ASP A 282 -12.76 -11.61 4.27
N SER A 283 -11.68 -10.83 4.17
CA SER A 283 -11.22 -9.97 5.26
C SER A 283 -12.26 -8.88 5.51
N SER A 284 -12.76 -8.81 6.72
CA SER A 284 -13.68 -7.75 7.17
C SER A 284 -12.99 -6.90 8.23
N PRO A 285 -13.25 -5.58 8.25
CA PRO A 285 -12.82 -4.74 9.36
C PRO A 285 -13.39 -5.28 10.68
N PRO A 286 -12.67 -5.10 11.79
CA PRO A 286 -13.17 -5.46 13.12
C PRO A 286 -14.49 -4.72 13.46
N ASP A 287 -15.33 -5.33 14.29
CA ASP A 287 -16.44 -4.62 14.91
C ASP A 287 -15.92 -3.72 16.04
N PHE A 288 -16.17 -2.43 15.93
CA PHE A 288 -15.75 -1.41 16.88
C PHE A 288 -16.88 -0.88 17.75
N ALA A 289 -18.07 -1.46 17.73
CA ALA A 289 -19.21 -0.95 18.49
C ALA A 289 -18.87 -0.77 19.97
N TRP A 290 -18.14 -1.71 20.57
CA TRP A 290 -17.69 -1.64 21.95
C TRP A 290 -16.74 -0.46 22.23
N LEU A 291 -15.80 -0.18 21.30
CA LEU A 291 -14.88 0.96 21.40
C LEU A 291 -15.60 2.29 21.19
N HIS A 292 -16.50 2.36 20.21
CA HIS A 292 -17.30 3.55 19.92
C HIS A 292 -18.19 3.95 21.12
N GLN A 293 -18.82 2.97 21.80
CA GLN A 293 -19.58 3.22 23.03
C GLN A 293 -18.72 3.83 24.14
N ARG A 294 -17.40 3.64 24.06
CA ARG A 294 -16.39 4.19 24.98
C ARG A 294 -15.70 5.42 24.43
N ARG A 295 -16.24 6.00 23.35
CA ARG A 295 -15.70 7.20 22.67
C ARG A 295 -14.24 7.03 22.20
N ILE A 296 -13.88 5.80 21.82
CA ILE A 296 -12.59 5.44 21.23
C ILE A 296 -12.83 5.02 19.78
N TYR A 297 -12.21 5.73 18.83
CA TYR A 297 -12.44 5.57 17.39
C TYR A 297 -11.15 5.15 16.71
N PRO A 298 -10.99 3.86 16.34
CA PRO A 298 -9.84 3.43 15.58
C PRO A 298 -9.82 4.01 14.16
N ALA A 299 -8.63 4.37 13.68
CA ALA A 299 -8.39 4.81 12.31
C ALA A 299 -7.09 4.19 11.80
N GLY A 300 -7.04 3.87 10.52
CA GLY A 300 -5.87 3.30 9.87
C GLY A 300 -6.20 2.69 8.51
N ASP A 301 -5.19 2.55 7.68
CA ASP A 301 -5.30 1.96 6.34
C ASP A 301 -5.85 0.53 6.33
N TYR A 302 -5.59 -0.23 7.39
CA TYR A 302 -6.05 -1.61 7.59
C TYR A 302 -7.56 -1.74 7.85
N LEU A 303 -8.27 -0.63 8.03
CA LEU A 303 -9.71 -0.59 8.30
C LEU A 303 -10.56 -0.33 7.08
N HIS A 304 -9.95 0.03 5.96
CA HIS A 304 -10.71 0.39 4.77
C HIS A 304 -11.19 -0.87 4.01
N PRO A 305 -12.52 -1.05 3.82
CA PRO A 305 -13.06 -2.31 3.30
C PRO A 305 -12.84 -2.49 1.79
N ARG A 306 -12.49 -1.41 1.08
CA ARG A 306 -12.43 -1.38 -0.39
C ARG A 306 -11.01 -1.38 -0.94
N TYR A 307 -10.06 -0.79 -0.22
CA TYR A 307 -8.68 -0.61 -0.69
C TYR A 307 -7.67 -1.39 0.14
N PRO A 308 -6.50 -1.73 -0.44
CA PRO A 308 -5.39 -2.24 0.33
C PRO A 308 -4.83 -1.15 1.26
N ALA A 309 -3.88 -1.50 2.10
CA ALA A 309 -3.14 -0.57 2.95
C ALA A 309 -2.42 0.50 2.09
N THR A 310 -3.02 1.67 1.99
CA THR A 310 -2.57 2.81 1.18
C THR A 310 -2.81 4.12 1.91
N LEU A 311 -2.17 5.20 1.46
CA LEU A 311 -2.43 6.55 1.97
C LEU A 311 -3.91 6.94 1.81
N GLU A 312 -4.54 6.59 0.70
CA GLU A 312 -5.97 6.83 0.48
C GLU A 312 -6.83 6.10 1.51
N ALA A 313 -6.56 4.81 1.75
CA ALA A 313 -7.26 4.03 2.76
C ALA A 313 -7.11 4.64 4.17
N ALA A 314 -5.91 5.12 4.52
CA ALA A 314 -5.66 5.78 5.79
C ALA A 314 -6.45 7.08 5.94
N VAL A 315 -6.46 7.94 4.91
CA VAL A 315 -7.21 9.20 4.90
C VAL A 315 -8.72 8.95 5.02
N GLN A 316 -9.27 8.04 4.20
CA GLN A 316 -10.68 7.69 4.24
C GLN A 316 -11.11 7.10 5.59
N SER A 317 -10.27 6.26 6.17
CA SER A 317 -10.50 5.71 7.51
C SER A 317 -10.49 6.80 8.59
N GLY A 318 -9.56 7.76 8.50
CA GLY A 318 -9.51 8.91 9.40
C GLY A 318 -10.76 9.79 9.31
N LEU A 319 -11.24 10.07 8.09
CA LEU A 319 -12.49 10.81 7.86
C LEU A 319 -13.67 10.07 8.45
N THR A 320 -13.80 8.76 8.20
CA THR A 320 -14.89 7.93 8.76
C THR A 320 -14.88 7.92 10.28
N ALA A 321 -13.70 7.83 10.91
CA ALA A 321 -13.58 7.87 12.36
C ALA A 321 -13.98 9.25 12.92
N ALA A 322 -13.60 10.33 12.27
CA ALA A 322 -13.97 11.69 12.66
C ALA A 322 -15.49 11.95 12.51
N GLU A 323 -16.06 11.57 11.36
CA GLU A 323 -17.51 11.69 11.11
C GLU A 323 -18.31 10.88 12.12
N ARG A 324 -17.90 9.65 12.42
CA ARG A 324 -18.54 8.84 13.43
C ARG A 324 -18.45 9.48 14.81
N CYS A 325 -17.29 9.98 15.20
CA CYS A 325 -17.10 10.70 16.46
C CYS A 325 -18.06 11.91 16.55
N LEU A 326 -18.09 12.77 15.53
CA LEU A 326 -18.93 13.96 15.51
C LEU A 326 -20.44 13.59 15.57
N SER A 327 -20.86 12.55 14.85
CA SER A 327 -22.22 12.05 14.87
C SER A 327 -22.65 11.54 16.26
N ASP A 328 -21.77 10.81 16.94
CA ASP A 328 -22.04 10.29 18.29
C ASP A 328 -22.19 11.42 19.34
N PHE A 329 -21.67 12.63 19.04
CA PHE A 329 -21.87 13.85 19.83
C PHE A 329 -23.00 14.76 19.31
N GLY A 330 -23.69 14.37 18.24
CA GLY A 330 -24.76 15.17 17.63
C GLY A 330 -24.29 16.48 17.02
N LEU A 331 -23.05 16.53 16.54
CA LEU A 331 -22.45 17.73 15.92
C LEU A 331 -22.61 17.76 14.40
N ILE A 332 -22.97 16.63 13.79
CA ILE A 332 -23.35 16.49 12.37
C ILE A 332 -24.51 15.52 12.24
#